data_6f6dfab786f66c00b468715068369c4c
#
_entry.id   6f6dfab786f66c00b468715068369c4c
#
_cell.length_a   1.000
_cell.length_b   1.000
_cell.length_c   1.000
_cell.angle_alpha   90.00
_cell.angle_beta   90.00
_cell.angle_gamma   90.00
#
_symmetry.space_group_name_H-M   'P 1'
#
loop_
_entity.id
_entity.type
_entity.pdbx_description
1 polymer ?
#
loop_
_entity_poly.entity_id
_entity_poly.type
_entity_poly.pdbx_seq_one_letter_code
_entity_poly.pdbx_strand_id
1 'polypeptide(L)'
;MRELRVVRADPAGNITLFVLTPVEKAECAAVAAKLLAIEALKAEQVGFIFPNGHMEMEAGEFCGNASRAYGYLLAKQQGLKGRHTMRLSVSGCDHPVAVTVDMDAGTASAEMPLPKLVEQVEVAGTAGTLVHLGGIAHLVV
;
A
#
# COMPACT_ATOMS: atom_id res chain seq x y z
N MET A 1 -13.00 24.72 0.54
CA MET A 1 -11.75 23.91 0.69
C MET A 1 -12.02 22.77 1.67
N ARG A 2 -11.59 21.59 1.31
CA ARG A 2 -11.84 20.39 2.11
C ARG A 2 -10.58 20.02 2.89
N GLU A 3 -10.73 19.78 4.18
CA GLU A 3 -9.64 19.27 5.01
C GLU A 3 -9.56 17.75 4.90
N LEU A 4 -8.36 17.25 4.70
CA LEU A 4 -8.08 15.82 4.68
C LEU A 4 -7.15 15.48 5.83
N ARG A 5 -7.51 14.42 6.56
CA ARG A 5 -6.64 13.83 7.57
C ARG A 5 -5.75 12.81 6.88
N VAL A 6 -4.44 13.05 6.94
CA VAL A 6 -3.45 12.26 6.23
C VAL A 6 -2.36 11.83 7.20
N VAL A 7 -1.94 10.58 7.11
CA VAL A 7 -0.81 10.04 7.85
C VAL A 7 0.31 9.71 6.88
N ARG A 8 1.51 10.20 7.17
CA ARG A 8 2.71 9.87 6.40
C ARG A 8 3.41 8.68 7.05
N ALA A 9 3.62 7.63 6.27
CA ALA A 9 4.34 6.44 6.70
C ALA A 9 5.60 6.26 5.83
N ASP A 10 6.64 5.69 6.42
CA ASP A 10 7.91 5.43 5.73
C ASP A 10 8.29 3.95 5.89
N PRO A 11 7.62 3.04 5.15
CA PRO A 11 8.02 1.65 5.15
C PRO A 11 9.26 1.45 4.26
N ALA A 12 10.43 1.43 4.89
CA ALA A 12 11.72 1.17 4.24
C ALA A 12 12.02 2.12 3.05
N GLY A 13 11.68 3.40 3.19
CA GLY A 13 11.95 4.41 2.17
C GLY A 13 10.86 4.58 1.12
N ASN A 14 9.86 3.71 1.08
CA ASN A 14 8.73 3.84 0.15
C ASN A 14 7.61 4.68 0.78
N ILE A 15 7.82 5.98 0.85
CA ILE A 15 6.96 6.90 1.58
C ILE A 15 5.54 6.90 1.04
N THR A 16 4.60 6.59 1.92
CA THR A 16 3.19 6.40 1.62
C THR A 16 2.36 7.36 2.45
N LEU A 17 1.40 8.03 1.82
CA LEU A 17 0.41 8.82 2.51
C LEU A 17 -0.89 8.01 2.62
N PHE A 18 -1.41 7.87 3.85
CA PHE A 18 -2.73 7.29 4.06
C PHE A 18 -3.74 8.41 4.28
N VAL A 19 -4.75 8.46 3.41
CA VAL A 19 -5.85 9.42 3.54
C VAL A 19 -6.93 8.77 4.38
N LEU A 20 -7.11 9.27 5.59
CA LEU A 20 -8.07 8.72 6.56
C LEU A 20 -9.46 9.32 6.42
N THR A 21 -9.55 10.53 5.89
CA THR A 21 -10.84 11.16 5.59
C THR A 21 -11.48 10.44 4.41
N PRO A 22 -12.76 10.04 4.48
CA PRO A 22 -13.41 9.39 3.35
C PRO A 22 -13.37 10.23 2.08
N VAL A 23 -12.95 9.63 0.99
CA VAL A 23 -12.88 10.25 -0.34
C VAL A 23 -13.67 9.37 -1.31
N GLU A 24 -14.52 9.99 -2.11
CA GLU A 24 -15.27 9.28 -3.15
C GLU A 24 -14.27 8.64 -4.13
N LYS A 25 -14.54 7.41 -4.53
CA LYS A 25 -13.64 6.66 -5.42
C LYS A 25 -13.28 7.44 -6.69
N ALA A 26 -14.26 8.15 -7.26
CA ALA A 26 -14.05 8.95 -8.46
C ALA A 26 -13.09 10.14 -8.24
N GLU A 27 -12.90 10.58 -6.98
CA GLU A 27 -12.03 11.71 -6.64
C GLU A 27 -10.62 11.29 -6.21
N CYS A 28 -10.40 10.00 -5.96
CA CYS A 28 -9.14 9.52 -5.40
C CYS A 28 -7.93 9.88 -6.26
N ALA A 29 -8.03 9.72 -7.58
CA ALA A 29 -6.91 10.03 -8.46
C ALA A 29 -6.51 11.52 -8.41
N ALA A 30 -7.50 12.42 -8.37
CA ALA A 30 -7.25 13.86 -8.29
C ALA A 30 -6.67 14.26 -6.94
N VAL A 31 -7.16 13.67 -5.85
CA VAL A 31 -6.64 13.91 -4.50
C VAL A 31 -5.21 13.40 -4.39
N ALA A 32 -4.94 12.20 -4.90
CA ALA A 32 -3.59 11.63 -4.92
C ALA A 32 -2.60 12.53 -5.67
N ALA A 33 -2.99 13.02 -6.84
CA ALA A 33 -2.13 13.91 -7.63
C ALA A 33 -1.77 15.18 -6.87
N LYS A 34 -2.72 15.77 -6.17
CA LYS A 34 -2.48 16.97 -5.35
C LYS A 34 -1.55 16.69 -4.17
N LEU A 35 -1.74 15.55 -3.48
CA LEU A 35 -0.89 15.18 -2.35
C LEU A 35 0.53 14.86 -2.80
N LEU A 36 0.70 14.14 -3.89
CA LEU A 36 2.01 13.80 -4.43
C LEU A 36 2.78 15.04 -4.93
N ALA A 37 2.08 16.11 -5.29
CA ALA A 37 2.69 17.37 -5.69
C ALA A 37 3.24 18.17 -4.51
N ILE A 38 2.92 17.83 -3.27
CA ILE A 38 3.44 18.50 -2.08
C ILE A 38 4.87 18.02 -1.84
N GLU A 39 5.83 18.80 -2.29
CA GLU A 39 7.24 18.42 -2.28
C GLU A 39 7.77 18.11 -0.89
N ALA A 40 7.34 18.85 0.12
CA ALA A 40 7.79 18.66 1.50
C ALA A 40 7.46 17.27 2.06
N LEU A 41 6.41 16.60 1.55
CA LEU A 41 6.01 15.27 2.01
C LEU A 41 6.87 14.16 1.41
N LYS A 42 7.49 14.38 0.26
CA LYS A 42 8.33 13.41 -0.45
C LYS A 42 7.65 12.06 -0.63
N ALA A 43 6.34 12.08 -0.84
CA ALA A 43 5.55 10.87 -0.97
C ALA A 43 5.72 10.24 -2.35
N GLU A 44 5.76 8.93 -2.39
CA GLU A 44 5.84 8.15 -3.62
C GLU A 44 4.49 7.58 -4.02
N GLN A 45 3.57 7.41 -3.05
CA GLN A 45 2.28 6.81 -3.29
C GLN A 45 1.25 7.23 -2.25
N VAL A 46 -0.01 7.01 -2.57
CA VAL A 46 -1.15 7.35 -1.71
C VAL A 46 -2.07 6.15 -1.59
N GLY A 47 -2.46 5.83 -0.36
CA GLY A 47 -3.48 4.84 -0.05
C GLY A 47 -4.69 5.50 0.60
N PHE A 48 -5.88 5.11 0.17
CA PHE A 48 -7.14 5.65 0.70
C PHE A 48 -7.78 4.63 1.62
N ILE A 49 -8.13 5.06 2.82
CA ILE A 49 -8.78 4.19 3.80
C ILE A 49 -10.27 4.49 3.75
N PHE A 50 -11.07 3.48 3.35
CA PHE A 50 -12.51 3.60 3.30
C PHE A 50 -13.15 3.28 4.66
N PRO A 51 -14.40 3.70 4.89
CA PRO A 51 -15.06 3.50 6.20
C PRO A 51 -15.15 2.04 6.64
N ASN A 52 -15.17 1.09 5.69
CA ASN A 52 -15.20 -0.35 5.99
C ASN A 52 -13.81 -0.94 6.30
N GLY A 53 -12.76 -0.12 6.33
CA GLY A 53 -11.39 -0.55 6.60
C GLY A 53 -10.61 -0.99 5.36
N HIS A 54 -11.23 -1.03 4.18
CA HIS A 54 -10.52 -1.34 2.94
C HIS A 54 -9.52 -0.24 2.58
N MET A 55 -8.30 -0.62 2.24
CA MET A 55 -7.30 0.30 1.72
C MET A 55 -7.18 0.15 0.21
N GLU A 56 -7.38 1.26 -0.49
CA GLU A 56 -7.26 1.31 -1.94
C GLU A 56 -6.07 2.19 -2.32
N MET A 57 -5.11 1.61 -3.05
CA MET A 57 -4.01 2.41 -3.61
C MET A 57 -4.55 3.26 -4.77
N GLU A 58 -3.86 4.35 -5.06
CA GLU A 58 -4.29 5.36 -6.04
C GLU A 58 -4.55 4.80 -7.45
N ALA A 59 -3.83 3.75 -7.85
CA ALA A 59 -4.02 3.08 -9.14
C ALA A 59 -4.71 1.72 -9.02
N GLY A 60 -5.20 1.36 -7.83
CA GLY A 60 -5.87 0.08 -7.59
C GLY A 60 -4.92 -1.12 -7.52
N GLU A 61 -3.61 -0.88 -7.45
CA GLU A 61 -2.61 -1.93 -7.39
C GLU A 61 -2.47 -2.52 -5.98
N PHE A 62 -1.88 -3.71 -5.90
CA PHE A 62 -1.39 -4.25 -4.64
C PHE A 62 -0.03 -3.62 -4.31
N CYS A 63 0.12 -3.17 -3.06
CA CYS A 63 1.41 -2.68 -2.57
C CYS A 63 1.71 -3.33 -1.21
N GLY A 64 2.76 -4.16 -1.17
CA GLY A 64 3.18 -4.83 0.06
C GLY A 64 3.61 -3.86 1.15
N ASN A 65 4.38 -2.83 0.79
CA ASN A 65 4.83 -1.83 1.74
C ASN A 65 3.66 -1.04 2.34
N ALA A 66 2.70 -0.62 1.51
CA ALA A 66 1.51 0.07 2.00
C ALA A 66 0.65 -0.84 2.87
N SER A 67 0.50 -2.11 2.51
CA SER A 67 -0.29 -3.08 3.29
C SER A 67 0.29 -3.29 4.68
N ARG A 68 1.60 -3.53 4.79
CA ARG A 68 2.23 -3.70 6.11
C ARG A 68 2.24 -2.41 6.93
N ALA A 69 2.43 -1.27 6.29
CA ALA A 69 2.38 0.02 6.96
C ALA A 69 0.97 0.33 7.48
N TYR A 70 -0.06 -0.03 6.72
CA TYR A 70 -1.45 0.13 7.16
C TYR A 70 -1.74 -0.73 8.38
N GLY A 71 -1.30 -1.98 8.39
CA GLY A 71 -1.44 -2.85 9.57
C GLY A 71 -0.74 -2.27 10.80
N TYR A 72 0.45 -1.73 10.62
CA TYR A 72 1.18 -1.07 11.69
C TYR A 72 0.43 0.16 12.21
N LEU A 73 -0.12 0.98 11.31
CA LEU A 73 -0.94 2.14 11.68
C LEU A 73 -2.15 1.73 12.51
N LEU A 74 -2.88 0.69 12.09
CA LEU A 74 -4.05 0.19 12.82
C LEU A 74 -3.68 -0.29 14.21
N ALA A 75 -2.60 -1.04 14.34
CA ALA A 75 -2.12 -1.52 15.63
C ALA A 75 -1.74 -0.37 16.56
N LYS A 76 -1.08 0.64 16.01
CA LYS A 76 -0.71 1.84 16.76
C LYS A 76 -1.94 2.62 17.22
N GLN A 77 -2.93 2.78 16.37
CA GLN A 77 -4.19 3.46 16.72
C GLN A 77 -4.95 2.73 17.83
N GLN A 78 -4.87 1.39 17.86
CA GLN A 78 -5.52 0.56 18.86
C GLN A 78 -4.69 0.42 20.14
N GLY A 79 -3.48 0.96 20.18
CA GLY A 79 -2.60 0.85 21.34
C GLY A 79 -2.08 -0.57 21.58
N LEU A 80 -2.00 -1.41 20.55
CA LEU A 80 -1.52 -2.78 20.69
C LEU A 80 -0.03 -2.82 21.00
N LYS A 81 0.37 -3.84 21.75
CA LYS A 81 1.76 -4.12 22.10
C LYS A 81 2.11 -5.54 21.68
N GLY A 82 3.40 -5.77 21.45
CA GLY A 82 3.87 -7.10 21.04
C GLY A 82 3.51 -7.45 19.61
N ARG A 83 3.38 -8.74 19.36
CA ARG A 83 3.20 -9.27 18.03
C ARG A 83 1.74 -9.62 17.76
N HIS A 84 1.23 -9.15 16.63
CA HIS A 84 -0.15 -9.39 16.21
C HIS A 84 -0.23 -9.68 14.71
N THR A 85 -1.11 -10.59 14.33
CA THR A 85 -1.44 -10.84 12.93
C THR A 85 -2.88 -10.42 12.69
N MET A 86 -3.11 -9.66 11.64
CA MET A 86 -4.42 -9.20 11.23
C MET A 86 -4.64 -9.46 9.75
N ARG A 87 -5.90 -9.52 9.33
CA ARG A 87 -6.26 -9.67 7.93
C ARG A 87 -6.86 -8.38 7.42
N LEU A 88 -6.30 -7.86 6.34
CA LEU A 88 -6.67 -6.55 5.79
C LEU A 88 -7.18 -6.68 4.37
N SER A 89 -8.26 -5.97 4.08
CA SER A 89 -8.74 -5.81 2.71
C SER A 89 -7.94 -4.71 2.04
N VAL A 90 -7.27 -5.05 0.93
CA VAL A 90 -6.41 -4.13 0.21
C VAL A 90 -6.64 -4.25 -1.29
N SER A 91 -6.35 -3.18 -2.04
CA SER A 91 -6.45 -3.20 -3.49
C SER A 91 -5.49 -4.21 -4.11
N GLY A 92 -5.84 -4.70 -5.30
CA GLY A 92 -5.03 -5.64 -6.06
C GLY A 92 -5.07 -7.08 -5.56
N CYS A 93 -5.85 -7.36 -4.51
CA CYS A 93 -6.08 -8.70 -3.98
C CYS A 93 -7.57 -9.00 -3.93
N ASP A 94 -7.94 -10.23 -4.25
CA ASP A 94 -9.34 -10.70 -4.21
C ASP A 94 -9.71 -11.33 -2.86
N HIS A 95 -8.78 -11.36 -1.93
CA HIS A 95 -8.97 -11.88 -0.57
C HIS A 95 -8.19 -11.01 0.42
N PRO A 96 -8.57 -10.98 1.71
CA PRO A 96 -7.81 -10.26 2.73
C PRO A 96 -6.39 -10.82 2.85
N VAL A 97 -5.41 -9.93 3.00
CA VAL A 97 -4.02 -10.33 3.18
C VAL A 97 -3.66 -10.32 4.67
N ALA A 98 -2.82 -11.26 5.08
CA ALA A 98 -2.32 -11.33 6.44
C ALA A 98 -1.17 -10.33 6.62
N VAL A 99 -1.27 -9.50 7.64
CA VAL A 99 -0.20 -8.57 8.03
C VAL A 99 0.18 -8.88 9.47
N THR A 100 1.46 -9.13 9.71
CA THR A 100 2.00 -9.35 11.05
C THR A 100 2.80 -8.16 11.48
N VAL A 101 2.46 -7.59 12.63
CA VAL A 101 3.16 -6.45 13.21
C VAL A 101 3.85 -6.89 14.49
N ASP A 102 5.01 -6.31 14.75
CA ASP A 102 5.70 -6.43 16.03
C ASP A 102 5.90 -5.00 16.55
N MET A 103 5.06 -4.63 17.51
CA MET A 103 5.04 -3.27 18.02
C MET A 103 6.23 -2.97 18.94
N ASP A 104 6.84 -4.00 19.51
CA ASP A 104 8.03 -3.84 20.35
C ASP A 104 9.29 -3.63 19.49
N ALA A 105 9.38 -4.35 18.38
CA ALA A 105 10.49 -4.21 17.43
C ALA A 105 10.29 -3.08 16.42
N GLY A 106 9.07 -2.58 16.26
CA GLY A 106 8.74 -1.57 15.26
C GLY A 106 8.77 -2.10 13.82
N THR A 107 8.37 -3.36 13.62
CA THR A 107 8.40 -4.01 12.31
C THR A 107 7.03 -4.50 11.87
N ALA A 108 6.87 -4.69 10.57
CA ALA A 108 5.66 -5.27 9.99
C ALA A 108 6.01 -6.05 8.72
N SER A 109 5.27 -7.13 8.49
CA SER A 109 5.38 -7.94 7.27
C SER A 109 3.99 -8.18 6.71
N ALA A 110 3.90 -8.32 5.39
CA ALA A 110 2.65 -8.60 4.70
C ALA A 110 2.78 -9.86 3.85
N GLU A 111 1.73 -10.66 3.85
CA GLU A 111 1.56 -11.74 2.88
C GLU A 111 1.51 -11.14 1.48
N MET A 112 2.27 -11.71 0.57
CA MET A 112 2.25 -11.28 -0.83
C MET A 112 1.29 -12.16 -1.62
N PRO A 113 0.53 -11.59 -2.58
CA PRO A 113 -0.29 -12.42 -3.46
C PRO A 113 0.60 -13.28 -4.36
N LEU A 114 0.09 -14.45 -4.75
CA LEU A 114 0.78 -15.27 -5.73
C LEU A 114 0.74 -14.59 -7.10
N PRO A 115 1.81 -14.70 -7.89
CA PRO A 115 1.80 -14.18 -9.26
C PRO A 115 0.70 -14.83 -10.10
N LYS A 116 -0.02 -14.01 -10.87
CA LYS A 116 -1.04 -14.51 -11.80
C LYS A 116 -0.40 -15.10 -13.06
N LEU A 117 0.74 -14.55 -13.45
CA LEU A 117 1.49 -14.99 -14.62
C LEU A 117 2.95 -14.61 -14.43
N VAL A 118 3.85 -15.51 -14.84
CA VAL A 118 5.30 -15.27 -14.87
C VAL A 118 5.78 -15.55 -16.28
N GLU A 119 6.40 -14.57 -16.92
CA GLU A 119 6.87 -14.70 -18.31
C GLU A 119 8.34 -14.35 -18.41
N GLN A 120 9.02 -15.04 -19.33
CA GLN A 120 10.37 -14.62 -19.73
C GLN A 120 10.23 -13.61 -20.87
N VAL A 121 10.88 -12.46 -20.73
CA VAL A 121 10.80 -11.36 -21.69
C VAL A 121 12.19 -10.83 -22.00
N GLU A 122 12.28 -10.08 -23.10
CA GLU A 122 13.48 -9.34 -23.47
C GLU A 122 13.08 -7.87 -23.64
N VAL A 123 13.75 -6.98 -22.91
CA VAL A 123 13.50 -5.54 -22.98
C VAL A 123 14.83 -4.84 -23.26
N ALA A 124 14.86 -4.10 -24.37
CA ALA A 124 16.07 -3.37 -24.81
C ALA A 124 17.32 -4.25 -24.85
N GLY A 125 17.18 -5.50 -25.31
CA GLY A 125 18.29 -6.46 -25.41
C GLY A 125 18.65 -7.17 -24.11
N THR A 126 17.93 -6.90 -23.02
CA THR A 126 18.16 -7.54 -21.72
C THR A 126 17.05 -8.56 -21.42
N ALA A 127 17.46 -9.78 -21.11
CA ALA A 127 16.54 -10.83 -20.68
C ALA A 127 16.07 -10.55 -19.25
N GLY A 128 14.80 -10.78 -18.98
CA GLY A 128 14.21 -10.59 -17.66
C GLY A 128 13.00 -11.47 -17.46
N THR A 129 12.51 -11.48 -16.23
CA THR A 129 11.28 -12.17 -15.83
C THR A 129 10.23 -11.15 -15.50
N LEU A 130 9.10 -11.20 -16.20
CA LEU A 130 7.95 -10.34 -15.92
C LEU A 130 6.98 -11.08 -15.00
N VAL A 131 6.72 -10.50 -13.83
CA VAL A 131 5.87 -11.09 -12.80
C VAL A 131 4.61 -10.25 -12.69
N HIS A 132 3.46 -10.83 -13.01
CA HIS A 132 2.17 -10.17 -12.95
C HIS A 132 1.49 -10.42 -11.60
N LEU A 133 1.24 -9.35 -10.86
CA LEU A 133 0.47 -9.35 -9.62
C LEU A 133 -0.88 -8.66 -9.87
N GLY A 134 -1.68 -8.53 -8.83
CA GLY A 134 -2.95 -7.81 -8.92
C GLY A 134 -2.75 -6.33 -9.21
N GLY A 135 -3.11 -5.87 -10.40
CA GLY A 135 -3.05 -4.46 -10.81
C GLY A 135 -1.66 -3.91 -11.13
N ILE A 136 -0.61 -4.73 -11.04
CA ILE A 136 0.76 -4.30 -11.31
C ILE A 136 1.60 -5.46 -11.83
N ALA A 137 2.62 -5.15 -12.62
CA ALA A 137 3.62 -6.13 -13.05
C ALA A 137 5.01 -5.63 -12.70
N HIS A 138 5.91 -6.56 -12.35
CA HIS A 138 7.29 -6.27 -12.02
C HIS A 138 8.21 -6.95 -13.01
N LEU A 139 9.19 -6.22 -13.52
CA LEU A 139 10.25 -6.76 -14.36
C LEU A 139 11.46 -7.03 -13.48
N VAL A 140 11.86 -8.28 -13.41
CA VAL A 140 13.04 -8.73 -12.66
C VAL A 140 14.15 -9.06 -13.66
N VAL A 141 15.25 -8.38 -13.55
CA VAL A 141 16.43 -8.56 -14.42
C VAL A 141 17.64 -9.09 -13.68
#